data_af1f70b12e4212a09c8bf48e70635205
#
_entry.id   af1f70b12e4212a09c8bf48e70635205
#
_cell.length_a   1.000
_cell.length_b   1.000
_cell.length_c   1.000
_cell.angle_alpha   90.00
_cell.angle_beta   90.00
_cell.angle_gamma   90.00
#
_symmetry.space_group_name_H-M   'P 1'
#
loop_
_entity.id
_entity.type
_entity.pdbx_description
1 polymer ?
#
loop_
_entity_poly.entity_id
_entity_poly.type
_entity_poly.pdbx_seq_one_letter_code
_entity_poly.pdbx_strand_id
1 'polypeptide(L)'
;TYDEVTTLFHEFGHALHGLVSDVEYQSLEGTNVPRDFVEFPSQVNEMWALWPEVLANYARHHRTGEPLPQETAAKLEEASRYGEGFRTTEYLAASLLDLAWHTIGPDAEVDDVDRFEAEALQKAGVALATVPPRYRSTYFAHVFSNAYAAG
;
A
#
# COMPACT_ATOMS: atom_id res chain seq x y z
N THR A 1 5.96 14.55 11.95
CA THR A 1 6.19 14.53 10.49
C THR A 1 4.87 14.36 9.76
N TYR A 2 4.85 14.63 8.46
CA TYR A 2 3.65 14.41 7.63
C TYR A 2 3.28 12.91 7.58
N ASP A 3 4.26 12.05 7.45
CA ASP A 3 4.05 10.59 7.43
C ASP A 3 3.36 10.07 8.71
N GLU A 4 3.74 10.60 9.88
CA GLU A 4 3.08 10.25 11.15
C GLU A 4 1.61 10.70 11.18
N VAL A 5 1.31 11.84 10.57
CA VAL A 5 -0.08 12.32 10.44
C VAL A 5 -0.87 11.40 9.51
N THR A 6 -0.31 11.06 8.36
CA THR A 6 -0.95 10.12 7.41
C THR A 6 -1.21 8.76 8.08
N THR A 7 -0.22 8.23 8.81
CA THR A 7 -0.38 7.01 9.62
C THR A 7 -1.53 7.14 10.64
N LEU A 8 -1.61 8.28 11.35
CA LEU A 8 -2.70 8.51 12.30
C LEU A 8 -4.08 8.49 11.62
N PHE A 9 -4.20 9.12 10.45
CA PHE A 9 -5.45 9.07 9.66
C PHE A 9 -5.75 7.65 9.19
N HIS A 10 -4.73 6.89 8.76
CA HIS A 10 -4.84 5.50 8.37
C HIS A 10 -5.42 4.63 9.51
N GLU A 11 -4.76 4.64 10.66
CA GLU A 11 -5.20 3.84 11.82
C GLU A 11 -6.58 4.26 12.33
N PHE A 12 -6.88 5.56 12.27
CA PHE A 12 -8.22 6.05 12.59
C PHE A 12 -9.26 5.59 11.56
N GLY A 13 -8.89 5.40 10.31
CA GLY A 13 -9.74 4.80 9.29
C GLY A 13 -10.15 3.37 9.62
N HIS A 14 -9.24 2.55 10.15
CA HIS A 14 -9.57 1.22 10.69
C HIS A 14 -10.51 1.32 11.90
N ALA A 15 -10.26 2.28 12.80
CA ALA A 15 -11.13 2.51 13.94
C ALA A 15 -12.55 2.92 13.50
N LEU A 16 -12.68 3.80 12.52
CA LEU A 16 -13.98 4.18 11.94
C LEU A 16 -14.68 2.99 11.29
N HIS A 17 -13.94 2.14 10.56
CA HIS A 17 -14.50 0.92 9.97
C HIS A 17 -15.14 0.02 11.03
N GLY A 18 -14.48 -0.15 12.18
CA GLY A 18 -15.07 -0.88 13.31
C GLY A 18 -16.27 -0.18 13.93
N LEU A 19 -16.15 1.14 14.19
CA LEU A 19 -17.17 1.93 14.88
C LEU A 19 -18.51 2.04 14.10
N VAL A 20 -18.42 2.09 12.76
CA VAL A 20 -19.61 2.21 11.91
C VAL A 20 -20.08 0.87 11.33
N SER A 21 -19.43 -0.22 11.71
CA SER A 21 -19.82 -1.56 11.27
C SER A 21 -21.19 -1.93 11.85
N ASP A 22 -22.11 -2.29 10.97
CA ASP A 22 -23.47 -2.76 11.31
C ASP A 22 -23.73 -4.06 10.55
N VAL A 23 -23.29 -5.16 11.13
CA VAL A 23 -23.36 -6.50 10.53
C VAL A 23 -24.15 -7.47 11.40
N GLU A 24 -24.80 -8.45 10.77
CA GLU A 24 -25.55 -9.48 11.47
C GLU A 24 -24.64 -10.45 12.25
N TYR A 25 -23.47 -10.75 11.69
CA TYR A 25 -22.51 -11.71 12.25
C TYR A 25 -21.25 -11.01 12.74
N GLN A 26 -20.97 -11.06 14.04
CA GLN A 26 -19.79 -10.45 14.65
C GLN A 26 -18.46 -10.90 14.02
N SER A 27 -18.39 -12.11 13.48
CA SER A 27 -17.22 -12.62 12.77
C SER A 27 -16.89 -11.88 11.47
N LEU A 28 -17.80 -11.01 10.99
CA LEU A 28 -17.64 -10.19 9.79
C LEU A 28 -17.54 -8.69 10.12
N GLU A 29 -17.38 -8.35 11.41
CA GLU A 29 -17.35 -6.97 11.88
C GLU A 29 -16.00 -6.30 11.59
N GLY A 30 -16.06 -5.04 11.19
CA GLY A 30 -14.89 -4.17 11.04
C GLY A 30 -13.79 -4.78 10.16
N THR A 31 -12.60 -4.98 10.71
CA THR A 31 -11.44 -5.51 9.99
C THR A 31 -11.49 -7.02 9.72
N ASN A 32 -12.55 -7.73 10.15
CA ASN A 32 -12.77 -9.14 9.80
C ASN A 32 -13.36 -9.27 8.39
N VAL A 33 -12.68 -8.75 7.42
CA VAL A 33 -13.04 -8.73 5.99
C VAL A 33 -11.93 -9.35 5.16
N PRO A 34 -12.18 -9.69 3.88
CA PRO A 34 -11.13 -10.12 2.97
C PRO A 34 -9.95 -9.13 2.94
N ARG A 35 -8.75 -9.67 2.80
CA ARG A 35 -7.51 -8.90 2.97
C ARG A 35 -7.32 -7.82 1.90
N ASP A 36 -7.84 -8.03 0.71
CA ASP A 36 -7.87 -7.08 -0.40
C ASP A 36 -8.82 -5.89 -0.18
N PHE A 37 -9.67 -5.94 0.86
CA PHE A 37 -10.59 -4.86 1.22
C PHE A 37 -10.21 -4.14 2.51
N VAL A 38 -9.50 -4.79 3.44
CA VAL A 38 -9.28 -4.30 4.81
C VAL A 38 -8.64 -2.90 4.85
N GLU A 39 -7.75 -2.59 3.90
CA GLU A 39 -7.06 -1.30 3.82
C GLU A 39 -7.86 -0.20 3.10
N PHE A 40 -8.99 -0.55 2.47
CA PHE A 40 -9.76 0.44 1.73
C PHE A 40 -10.29 1.59 2.61
N PRO A 41 -10.92 1.36 3.77
CA PRO A 41 -11.39 2.44 4.64
C PRO A 41 -10.25 3.28 5.22
N SER A 42 -9.13 2.64 5.60
CA SER A 42 -7.96 3.32 6.15
C SER A 42 -7.30 4.24 5.12
N GLN A 43 -7.06 3.76 3.91
CA GLN A 43 -6.46 4.53 2.81
C GLN A 43 -7.38 5.67 2.34
N VAL A 44 -8.68 5.46 2.30
CA VAL A 44 -9.64 6.55 2.01
C VAL A 44 -9.55 7.64 3.07
N ASN A 45 -9.39 7.27 4.34
CA ASN A 45 -9.30 8.26 5.42
C ASN A 45 -8.02 9.10 5.35
N GLU A 46 -6.91 8.59 4.83
CA GLU A 46 -5.67 9.33 4.60
C GLU A 46 -5.86 10.58 3.71
N MET A 47 -6.80 10.52 2.78
CA MET A 47 -7.08 11.63 1.84
C MET A 47 -7.47 12.92 2.56
N TRP A 48 -8.03 12.83 3.77
CA TRP A 48 -8.43 13.99 4.56
C TRP A 48 -7.27 14.72 5.23
N ALA A 49 -6.10 14.09 5.34
CA ALA A 49 -4.94 14.68 6.04
C ALA A 49 -4.52 16.04 5.44
N LEU A 50 -4.54 16.18 4.11
CA LEU A 50 -4.21 17.44 3.42
C LEU A 50 -5.44 18.26 2.99
N TRP A 51 -6.66 17.81 3.32
CA TRP A 51 -7.84 18.59 3.00
C TRP A 51 -7.80 19.95 3.71
N PRO A 52 -7.95 21.10 3.00
CA PRO A 52 -7.64 22.41 3.56
C PRO A 52 -8.33 22.72 4.88
N GLU A 53 -9.64 22.43 5.00
CA GLU A 53 -10.40 22.68 6.21
C GLU A 53 -9.97 21.79 7.38
N VAL A 54 -9.59 20.55 7.10
CA VAL A 54 -9.07 19.62 8.10
C VAL A 54 -7.66 20.02 8.52
N LEU A 55 -6.79 20.31 7.56
CA LEU A 55 -5.42 20.76 7.78
C LEU A 55 -5.37 22.01 8.67
N ALA A 56 -6.24 22.98 8.46
CA ALA A 56 -6.32 24.22 9.22
C ALA A 56 -6.63 23.99 10.72
N ASN A 57 -7.24 22.87 11.08
CA ASN A 57 -7.56 22.56 12.47
C ASN A 57 -6.36 22.04 13.25
N TYR A 58 -5.51 21.21 12.66
CA TYR A 58 -4.42 20.53 13.38
C TYR A 58 -3.01 21.04 13.03
N ALA A 59 -2.78 21.50 11.80
CA ALA A 59 -1.46 21.90 11.34
C ALA A 59 -1.14 23.32 11.77
N ARG A 60 -0.77 23.48 13.04
CA ARG A 60 -0.45 24.77 13.66
C ARG A 60 0.94 24.77 14.27
N HIS A 61 1.62 25.92 14.17
CA HIS A 61 2.93 26.09 14.79
C HIS A 61 2.82 25.99 16.31
N HIS A 62 3.60 25.11 16.91
CA HIS A 62 3.48 24.72 18.33
C HIS A 62 3.67 25.87 19.35
N ARG A 63 4.32 26.98 18.97
CA ARG A 63 4.53 28.14 19.84
C ARG A 63 3.60 29.32 19.52
N THR A 64 3.40 29.59 18.21
CA THR A 64 2.64 30.77 17.77
C THR A 64 1.16 30.48 17.52
N GLY A 65 0.80 29.21 17.30
CA GLY A 65 -0.55 28.81 16.92
C GLY A 65 -0.93 29.16 15.47
N GLU A 66 0.01 29.76 14.71
CA GLU A 66 -0.22 30.10 13.31
C GLU A 66 -0.45 28.84 12.48
N PRO A 67 -1.42 28.85 11.55
CA PRO A 67 -1.68 27.72 10.67
C PRO A 67 -0.52 27.49 9.70
N LEU A 68 -0.38 26.25 9.23
CA LEU A 68 0.57 25.91 8.16
C LEU A 68 0.26 26.75 6.92
N PRO A 69 1.25 27.45 6.34
CA PRO A 69 1.03 28.20 5.11
C PRO A 69 0.56 27.29 3.96
N GLN A 70 -0.42 27.74 3.19
CA GLN A 70 -0.97 26.98 2.06
C GLN A 70 0.09 26.62 1.02
N GLU A 71 1.09 27.50 0.80
CA GLU A 71 2.23 27.21 -0.07
C GLU A 71 3.02 25.99 0.40
N THR A 72 3.18 25.83 1.72
CA THR A 72 3.89 24.66 2.29
C THR A 72 3.07 23.39 2.10
N ALA A 73 1.74 23.45 2.27
CA ALA A 73 0.86 22.31 2.00
C ALA A 73 0.93 21.89 0.52
N ALA A 74 0.90 22.85 -0.41
CA ALA A 74 1.05 22.57 -1.84
C ALA A 74 2.40 21.93 -2.19
N LYS A 75 3.49 22.37 -1.55
CA LYS A 75 4.81 21.75 -1.73
C LYS A 75 4.87 20.31 -1.20
N LEU A 76 4.17 20.00 -0.11
CA LEU A 76 4.06 18.63 0.39
C LEU A 76 3.33 17.73 -0.62
N GLU A 77 2.23 18.22 -1.19
CA GLU A 77 1.49 17.50 -2.22
C GLU A 77 2.31 17.30 -3.51
N GLU A 78 3.08 18.29 -3.94
CA GLU A 78 3.98 18.18 -5.08
C GLU A 78 5.10 17.17 -4.80
N ALA A 79 5.71 17.23 -3.62
CA ALA A 79 6.77 16.32 -3.21
C ALA A 79 6.30 14.86 -3.13
N SER A 80 5.05 14.60 -2.75
CA SER A 80 4.49 13.25 -2.69
C SER A 80 4.42 12.57 -4.06
N ARG A 81 4.31 13.35 -5.13
CA ARG A 81 4.28 12.83 -6.52
C ARG A 81 5.65 12.51 -7.08
N TYR A 82 6.73 13.00 -6.43
CA TYR A 82 8.09 12.75 -6.89
C TYR A 82 8.46 11.27 -6.73
N GLY A 83 8.94 10.67 -7.82
CA GLY A 83 9.35 9.26 -7.82
C GLY A 83 8.19 8.26 -7.78
N GLU A 84 6.93 8.70 -7.93
CA GLU A 84 5.75 7.83 -7.87
C GLU A 84 5.80 6.72 -8.94
N GLY A 85 6.23 7.05 -10.15
CA GLY A 85 6.42 6.05 -11.20
C GLY A 85 7.40 4.94 -10.82
N PHE A 86 8.49 5.28 -10.12
CA PHE A 86 9.44 4.29 -9.60
C PHE A 86 8.78 3.42 -8.53
N ARG A 87 8.19 4.04 -7.50
CA ARG A 87 7.55 3.31 -6.38
C ARG A 87 6.44 2.38 -6.87
N THR A 88 5.58 2.87 -7.76
CA THR A 88 4.50 2.07 -8.33
C THR A 88 5.04 0.91 -9.17
N THR A 89 6.07 1.14 -9.97
CA THR A 89 6.64 0.09 -10.82
C THR A 89 7.33 -1.00 -10.00
N GLU A 90 8.13 -0.66 -8.99
CA GLU A 90 8.78 -1.66 -8.13
C GLU A 90 7.76 -2.50 -7.34
N TYR A 91 6.67 -1.86 -6.90
CA TYR A 91 5.58 -2.53 -6.20
C TYR A 91 4.81 -3.47 -7.12
N LEU A 92 4.36 -2.98 -8.28
CA LEU A 92 3.65 -3.79 -9.27
C LEU A 92 4.50 -4.96 -9.78
N ALA A 93 5.80 -4.75 -9.94
CA ALA A 93 6.71 -5.83 -10.34
C ALA A 93 6.73 -6.96 -9.29
N ALA A 94 6.73 -6.62 -8.00
CA ALA A 94 6.63 -7.62 -6.93
C ALA A 94 5.27 -8.34 -6.95
N SER A 95 4.17 -7.61 -7.11
CA SER A 95 2.81 -8.19 -7.17
C SER A 95 2.62 -9.12 -8.38
N LEU A 96 3.13 -8.72 -9.54
CA LEU A 96 3.04 -9.54 -10.76
C LEU A 96 3.93 -10.80 -10.68
N LEU A 97 5.08 -10.70 -10.03
CA LEU A 97 5.93 -11.85 -9.76
C LEU A 97 5.27 -12.82 -8.78
N ASP A 98 4.64 -12.30 -7.72
CA ASP A 98 3.89 -13.10 -6.76
C ASP A 98 2.71 -13.81 -7.44
N LEU A 99 1.97 -13.11 -8.28
CA LEU A 99 0.90 -13.70 -9.08
C LEU A 99 1.42 -14.82 -10.02
N ALA A 100 2.61 -14.64 -10.59
CA ALA A 100 3.22 -15.67 -11.42
C ALA A 100 3.46 -16.96 -10.63
N TRP A 101 3.94 -16.86 -9.39
CA TRP A 101 4.11 -18.01 -8.48
C TRP A 101 2.77 -18.68 -8.12
N HIS A 102 1.71 -17.90 -7.89
CA HIS A 102 0.40 -18.44 -7.54
C HIS A 102 -0.37 -19.02 -8.74
N THR A 103 0.09 -18.81 -9.96
CA THR A 103 -0.58 -19.29 -11.19
C THR A 103 0.18 -20.40 -11.92
N ILE A 104 1.30 -20.88 -11.40
CA ILE A 104 1.95 -22.09 -11.93
C ILE A 104 1.03 -23.31 -11.73
N GLY A 105 1.10 -24.27 -12.66
CA GLY A 105 0.33 -25.50 -12.54
C GLY A 105 0.76 -26.36 -11.34
N PRO A 106 -0.12 -27.24 -10.84
CA PRO A 106 0.19 -28.07 -9.66
C PRO A 106 1.35 -29.03 -9.87
N ASP A 107 1.64 -29.40 -11.12
CA ASP A 107 2.73 -30.31 -11.50
C ASP A 107 3.96 -29.55 -12.02
N ALA A 108 3.99 -28.23 -11.90
CA ALA A 108 5.11 -27.44 -12.39
C ALA A 108 6.31 -27.58 -11.44
N GLU A 109 7.46 -27.90 -12.00
CA GLU A 109 8.74 -27.89 -11.30
C GLU A 109 9.52 -26.65 -11.72
N VAL A 110 10.04 -25.91 -10.74
CA VAL A 110 10.87 -24.72 -10.95
C VAL A 110 12.27 -25.02 -10.41
N ASP A 111 13.18 -25.43 -11.30
CA ASP A 111 14.56 -25.77 -10.94
C ASP A 111 15.44 -24.55 -10.69
N ASP A 112 15.12 -23.43 -11.35
CA ASP A 112 15.88 -22.18 -11.31
C ASP A 112 14.95 -21.00 -11.01
N VAL A 113 14.97 -20.55 -9.75
CA VAL A 113 14.13 -19.46 -9.24
C VAL A 113 14.47 -18.13 -9.91
N ASP A 114 15.76 -17.83 -10.14
CA ASP A 114 16.19 -16.57 -10.75
C ASP A 114 15.75 -16.51 -12.21
N ARG A 115 15.83 -17.61 -12.94
CA ARG A 115 15.34 -17.70 -14.30
C ARG A 115 13.81 -17.54 -14.36
N PHE A 116 13.08 -18.23 -13.49
CA PHE A 116 11.62 -18.09 -13.40
C PHE A 116 11.22 -16.64 -13.17
N GLU A 117 11.86 -15.97 -12.22
CA GLU A 117 11.60 -14.56 -11.91
C GLU A 117 11.87 -13.66 -13.11
N ALA A 118 13.01 -13.81 -13.77
CA ALA A 118 13.37 -13.01 -14.94
C ALA A 118 12.36 -13.19 -16.07
N GLU A 119 11.93 -14.43 -16.37
CA GLU A 119 10.94 -14.74 -17.40
C GLU A 119 9.55 -14.18 -17.04
N ALA A 120 9.13 -14.29 -15.78
CA ALA A 120 7.86 -13.76 -15.29
C ALA A 120 7.80 -12.23 -15.42
N LEU A 121 8.83 -11.52 -14.95
CA LEU A 121 8.93 -10.06 -15.04
C LEU A 121 8.98 -9.58 -16.50
N GLN A 122 9.70 -10.30 -17.37
CA GLN A 122 9.76 -9.99 -18.79
C GLN A 122 8.39 -10.19 -19.46
N LYS A 123 7.71 -11.28 -19.18
CA LYS A 123 6.36 -11.56 -19.69
C LYS A 123 5.35 -10.51 -19.23
N ALA A 124 5.46 -10.03 -18.01
CA ALA A 124 4.63 -8.97 -17.45
C ALA A 124 4.99 -7.56 -17.98
N GLY A 125 6.10 -7.40 -18.71
CA GLY A 125 6.56 -6.11 -19.26
C GLY A 125 7.18 -5.17 -18.22
N VAL A 126 7.59 -5.69 -17.06
CA VAL A 126 8.16 -4.92 -15.94
C VAL A 126 9.61 -5.29 -15.62
N ALA A 127 10.31 -6.00 -16.50
CA ALA A 127 11.73 -6.32 -16.40
C ALA A 127 12.58 -5.09 -16.71
N LEU A 128 12.63 -4.11 -15.83
CA LEU A 128 13.37 -2.87 -15.98
C LEU A 128 14.66 -2.92 -15.18
N ALA A 129 15.80 -2.79 -15.84
CA ALA A 129 17.13 -2.87 -15.19
C ALA A 129 17.33 -1.82 -14.09
N THR A 130 16.68 -0.65 -14.20
CA THR A 130 16.79 0.46 -13.24
C THR A 130 15.71 0.46 -12.17
N VAL A 131 14.70 -0.41 -12.28
CA VAL A 131 13.56 -0.51 -11.34
C VAL A 131 13.35 -1.99 -11.01
N PRO A 132 14.15 -2.54 -10.07
CA PRO A 132 13.94 -3.92 -9.62
C PRO A 132 12.62 -4.05 -8.88
N PRO A 133 12.03 -5.25 -8.80
CA PRO A 133 10.85 -5.48 -7.96
C PRO A 133 11.21 -5.19 -6.48
N ARG A 134 10.25 -4.63 -5.74
CA ARG A 134 10.42 -4.30 -4.31
C ARG A 134 10.81 -5.52 -3.48
N TYR A 135 10.27 -6.68 -3.82
CA TYR A 135 10.56 -7.98 -3.22
C TYR A 135 10.88 -9.00 -4.30
N ARG A 136 11.83 -9.89 -4.02
CA ARG A 136 12.23 -10.99 -4.88
C ARG A 136 11.60 -12.31 -4.40
N SER A 137 11.60 -13.32 -5.25
CA SER A 137 11.01 -14.65 -4.96
C SER A 137 11.47 -15.25 -3.63
N THR A 138 12.72 -15.06 -3.25
CA THR A 138 13.27 -15.56 -1.98
C THR A 138 12.68 -14.90 -0.72
N TYR A 139 11.98 -13.80 -0.87
CA TYR A 139 11.27 -13.12 0.22
C TYR A 139 9.82 -13.60 0.38
N PHE A 140 9.26 -14.29 -0.60
CA PHE A 140 7.85 -14.68 -0.66
C PHE A 140 7.54 -15.94 0.17
N ALA A 141 7.79 -15.89 1.48
CA ALA A 141 7.47 -17.02 2.38
C ALA A 141 5.98 -17.40 2.37
N HIS A 142 5.09 -16.45 2.08
CA HIS A 142 3.63 -16.65 2.01
C HIS A 142 3.23 -17.63 0.90
N VAL A 143 3.98 -17.72 -0.21
CA VAL A 143 3.74 -18.70 -1.29
C VAL A 143 3.72 -20.14 -0.76
N PHE A 144 4.46 -20.41 0.31
CA PHE A 144 4.61 -21.74 0.90
C PHE A 144 3.83 -21.94 2.20
N SER A 145 3.30 -20.88 2.80
CA SER A 145 2.72 -20.93 4.14
C SER A 145 1.23 -20.60 4.22
N ASN A 146 0.70 -19.81 3.29
CA ASN A 146 -0.71 -19.41 3.26
C ASN A 146 -1.08 -18.87 1.87
N ALA A 147 -2.36 -18.62 1.66
CA ALA A 147 -2.88 -18.11 0.37
C ALA A 147 -2.80 -16.57 0.24
N TYR A 148 -1.97 -15.90 1.03
CA TYR A 148 -1.78 -14.47 0.93
C TYR A 148 -0.92 -14.13 -0.28
N ALA A 149 -1.35 -13.17 -1.08
CA ALA A 149 -0.62 -12.64 -2.22
C ALA A 149 -0.10 -11.23 -1.91
N ALA A 150 1.04 -10.87 -2.48
CA ALA A 150 1.62 -9.54 -2.35
C ALA A 150 0.96 -8.59 -3.36
N GLY A 151 -0.09 -7.91 -2.99
CA GLY A 151 -0.72 -6.96 -3.91
C GLY A 151 -2.00 -6.41 -3.41
#